data_60525f9a66b817a427ae6fbc80a2f25e
#
_entry.id   60525f9a66b817a427ae6fbc80a2f25e
#
_cell.length_a   1.000
_cell.length_b   1.000
_cell.length_c   1.000
_cell.angle_alpha   90.00
_cell.angle_beta   90.00
_cell.angle_gamma   90.00
#
_symmetry.space_group_name_H-M   'P 1'
#
loop_
_entity.id
_entity.type
_entity.pdbx_description
1 polymer ?
#
loop_
_entity_poly.entity_id
_entity_poly.type
_entity_poly.pdbx_seq_one_letter_code
_entity_poly.pdbx_strand_id
1 'polypeptide(L)'
;MEAVAVKGLTYKYWPGGPLVLNGIDFNVSPKEIVAVTGLSGCGKSTLCFCVSGLISYNKRGVMTGELLVNGKDVRELKTASLAREVGLVFQDPDTQLFSPTVEDEIAFAPENLCLPPGQIRERVDYLLDLLGIAALAEANPYNLSGGEKSLVALAAVLALDPHILVIDEVMSPLDPDGKKRVVSILDKLRFAGKSIIIVEHDLEAVAFADRLMVLNNGKSARFDRTEKILADRDFLAAAGLLYDDEGLNTG
;
A
#
# COMPACT_ATOMS: atom_id res chain seq x y z
N MET A 1 19.32 1.60 9.18
CA MET A 1 18.73 2.69 8.37
C MET A 1 17.27 2.31 8.17
N GLU A 2 16.33 3.23 8.34
CA GLU A 2 14.91 3.00 8.13
C GLU A 2 14.61 2.82 6.63
N ALA A 3 13.66 1.94 6.29
CA ALA A 3 13.16 1.80 4.93
C ALA A 3 12.36 3.05 4.51
N VAL A 4 11.50 3.53 5.42
CA VAL A 4 10.79 4.81 5.28
C VAL A 4 10.93 5.60 6.56
N ALA A 5 11.26 6.89 6.46
CA ALA A 5 11.28 7.82 7.59
C ALA A 5 10.49 9.08 7.23
N VAL A 6 9.54 9.45 8.07
CA VAL A 6 8.64 10.59 7.89
C VAL A 6 8.67 11.45 9.14
N LYS A 7 8.96 12.77 8.97
CA LYS A 7 8.98 13.73 10.07
C LYS A 7 8.28 15.01 9.70
N GLY A 8 7.25 15.35 10.46
CA GLY A 8 6.48 16.58 10.31
C GLY A 8 5.86 16.73 8.93
N LEU A 9 5.53 15.61 8.25
CA LEU A 9 4.99 15.65 6.89
C LEU A 9 3.66 16.37 6.86
N THR A 10 3.58 17.42 6.01
CA THR A 10 2.31 18.06 5.67
C THR A 10 2.08 17.98 4.17
N TYR A 11 0.81 17.91 3.77
CA TYR A 11 0.46 17.93 2.35
C TYR A 11 -0.85 18.66 2.07
N LYS A 12 -0.85 19.42 0.96
CA LYS A 12 -2.01 20.07 0.35
C LYS A 12 -2.02 19.80 -1.14
N TYR A 13 -3.19 19.56 -1.73
CA TYR A 13 -3.29 19.33 -3.17
C TYR A 13 -3.06 20.60 -4.02
N TRP A 14 -3.22 21.81 -3.43
CA TRP A 14 -2.92 23.10 -4.08
C TRP A 14 -2.54 24.16 -3.04
N PRO A 15 -1.77 25.21 -3.43
CA PRO A 15 -1.48 26.34 -2.54
C PRO A 15 -2.77 27.00 -2.03
N GLY A 16 -2.86 27.23 -0.71
CA GLY A 16 -4.07 27.76 -0.07
C GLY A 16 -5.18 26.74 0.19
N GLY A 17 -5.04 25.49 -0.29
CA GLY A 17 -5.97 24.41 0.03
C GLY A 17 -5.87 23.92 1.47
N PRO A 18 -6.82 23.08 1.92
CA PRO A 18 -6.77 22.49 3.25
C PRO A 18 -5.57 21.54 3.38
N LEU A 19 -5.08 21.40 4.61
CA LEU A 19 -4.13 20.35 4.96
C LEU A 19 -4.84 18.98 4.93
N VAL A 20 -4.36 18.10 4.05
CA VAL A 20 -4.82 16.71 4.00
C VAL A 20 -3.95 15.84 4.92
N LEU A 21 -2.64 16.10 4.95
CA LEU A 21 -1.73 15.57 5.96
C LEU A 21 -1.20 16.75 6.79
N ASN A 22 -1.11 16.57 8.11
CA ASN A 22 -0.85 17.66 9.04
C ASN A 22 0.11 17.23 10.15
N GLY A 23 1.41 17.26 9.88
CA GLY A 23 2.45 16.92 10.83
C GLY A 23 2.50 15.42 11.13
N ILE A 24 2.58 14.59 10.09
CA ILE A 24 2.71 13.14 10.24
C ILE A 24 4.14 12.77 10.59
N ASP A 25 4.31 11.98 11.63
CA ASP A 25 5.56 11.37 12.06
C ASP A 25 5.39 9.86 12.14
N PHE A 26 6.19 9.11 11.39
CA PHE A 26 6.32 7.65 11.52
C PHE A 26 7.56 7.15 10.79
N ASN A 27 7.92 5.90 11.04
CA ASN A 27 9.00 5.23 10.34
C ASN A 27 8.63 3.77 10.08
N VAL A 28 9.28 3.18 9.08
CA VAL A 28 9.19 1.75 8.77
C VAL A 28 10.60 1.19 8.77
N SER A 29 10.83 0.19 9.61
CA SER A 29 12.11 -0.51 9.66
C SER A 29 12.23 -1.50 8.49
N PRO A 30 13.46 -1.93 8.13
CA PRO A 30 13.63 -3.01 7.16
C PRO A 30 12.90 -4.28 7.60
N LYS A 31 12.18 -4.92 6.68
CA LYS A 31 11.41 -6.15 6.91
C LYS A 31 10.26 -5.99 7.91
N GLU A 32 9.75 -4.80 8.08
CA GLU A 32 8.61 -4.52 8.95
C GLU A 32 7.33 -4.36 8.13
N ILE A 33 6.22 -4.80 8.70
CA ILE A 33 4.88 -4.51 8.20
C ILE A 33 4.25 -3.46 9.10
N VAL A 34 4.00 -2.28 8.56
CA VAL A 34 3.28 -1.19 9.22
C VAL A 34 1.90 -1.06 8.61
N ALA A 35 0.87 -1.18 9.43
CA ALA A 35 -0.49 -0.91 8.99
C ALA A 35 -0.88 0.55 9.27
N VAL A 36 -1.75 1.09 8.42
CA VAL A 36 -2.37 2.41 8.58
C VAL A 36 -3.88 2.24 8.51
N THR A 37 -4.58 2.66 9.54
CA THR A 37 -6.05 2.65 9.57
C THR A 37 -6.60 4.03 9.93
N GLY A 38 -7.89 4.21 9.77
CA GLY A 38 -8.59 5.46 10.06
C GLY A 38 -9.85 5.61 9.22
N LEU A 39 -10.70 6.55 9.57
CA LEU A 39 -11.96 6.81 8.88
C LEU A 39 -11.74 7.19 7.40
N SER A 40 -12.77 7.01 6.57
CA SER A 40 -12.72 7.42 5.17
C SER A 40 -12.41 8.92 5.08
N GLY A 41 -11.57 9.31 4.11
CA GLY A 41 -11.17 10.70 3.89
C GLY A 41 -10.15 11.27 4.89
N CYS A 42 -9.64 10.51 5.87
CA CYS A 42 -8.65 11.00 6.84
C CYS A 42 -7.24 11.20 6.27
N GLY A 43 -6.97 10.82 5.00
CA GLY A 43 -5.69 11.07 4.33
C GLY A 43 -4.83 9.82 4.06
N LYS A 44 -5.33 8.59 4.26
CA LYS A 44 -4.59 7.33 4.06
C LYS A 44 -3.98 7.20 2.66
N SER A 45 -4.80 7.26 1.62
CA SER A 45 -4.32 7.17 0.22
C SER A 45 -3.37 8.31 -0.13
N THR A 46 -3.59 9.52 0.42
CA THR A 46 -2.66 10.65 0.24
C THR A 46 -1.29 10.34 0.84
N LEU A 47 -1.24 9.67 2.00
CA LEU A 47 0.01 9.21 2.60
C LEU A 47 0.70 8.17 1.70
N CYS A 48 -0.04 7.20 1.15
CA CYS A 48 0.48 6.22 0.18
C CYS A 48 1.09 6.94 -1.04
N PHE A 49 0.42 7.95 -1.59
CA PHE A 49 0.90 8.73 -2.72
C PHE A 49 2.14 9.57 -2.39
N CYS A 50 2.27 10.08 -1.15
CA CYS A 50 3.48 10.75 -0.72
C CYS A 50 4.66 9.76 -0.67
N VAL A 51 4.49 8.60 0.00
CA VAL A 51 5.56 7.61 0.18
C VAL A 51 6.01 7.03 -1.16
N SER A 52 5.09 6.75 -2.08
CA SER A 52 5.41 6.24 -3.42
C SER A 52 5.96 7.31 -4.37
N GLY A 53 5.94 8.59 -3.95
CA GLY A 53 6.35 9.72 -4.78
C GLY A 53 5.40 10.06 -5.92
N LEU A 54 4.25 9.39 -6.02
CA LEU A 54 3.24 9.67 -7.04
C LEU A 54 2.74 11.12 -6.95
N ILE A 55 2.71 11.66 -5.74
CA ILE A 55 2.31 13.04 -5.47
C ILE A 55 3.25 14.08 -6.12
N SER A 56 4.49 13.70 -6.42
CA SER A 56 5.46 14.59 -7.09
C SER A 56 5.03 14.98 -8.51
N TYR A 57 4.13 14.20 -9.12
CA TYR A 57 3.50 14.55 -10.40
C TYR A 57 2.48 15.68 -10.28
N ASN A 58 1.90 15.87 -9.11
CA ASN A 58 0.99 16.99 -8.88
C ASN A 58 1.79 18.29 -8.68
N LYS A 59 2.14 18.96 -9.78
CA LYS A 59 2.89 20.23 -9.77
C LYS A 59 2.23 21.34 -8.95
N ARG A 60 0.97 21.19 -8.54
CA ARG A 60 0.22 22.13 -7.69
C ARG A 60 0.24 21.73 -6.22
N GLY A 61 0.64 20.51 -5.91
CA GLY A 61 0.73 20.02 -4.53
C GLY A 61 1.84 20.72 -3.75
N VAL A 62 1.60 20.95 -2.47
CA VAL A 62 2.58 21.52 -1.53
C VAL A 62 2.85 20.51 -0.44
N MET A 63 4.06 19.96 -0.44
CA MET A 63 4.55 19.01 0.56
C MET A 63 5.66 19.68 1.39
N THR A 64 5.57 19.63 2.72
CA THR A 64 6.61 20.07 3.65
C THR A 64 6.94 18.97 4.66
N GLY A 65 7.98 19.18 5.45
CA GLY A 65 8.52 18.12 6.32
C GLY A 65 9.55 17.25 5.60
N GLU A 66 9.95 16.16 6.24
CA GLU A 66 10.93 15.20 5.73
C GLU A 66 10.23 13.89 5.36
N LEU A 67 10.52 13.35 4.19
CA LEU A 67 10.09 12.02 3.77
C LEU A 67 11.24 11.33 3.03
N LEU A 68 11.85 10.36 3.71
CA LEU A 68 13.00 9.62 3.22
C LEU A 68 12.60 8.18 2.88
N VAL A 69 13.04 7.70 1.73
CA VAL A 69 13.00 6.30 1.30
C VAL A 69 14.44 5.80 1.19
N ASN A 70 14.77 4.76 1.96
CA ASN A 70 16.15 4.26 2.06
C ASN A 70 17.18 5.38 2.30
N GLY A 71 16.82 6.36 3.15
CA GLY A 71 17.66 7.51 3.52
C GLY A 71 17.77 8.61 2.47
N LYS A 72 17.01 8.55 1.37
CA LYS A 72 16.98 9.58 0.31
C LYS A 72 15.65 10.30 0.30
N ASP A 73 15.66 11.61 0.17
CA ASP A 73 14.42 12.41 0.07
C ASP A 73 13.67 12.06 -1.23
N VAL A 74 12.40 11.74 -1.11
CA VAL A 74 11.56 11.36 -2.27
C VAL A 74 11.48 12.48 -3.32
N ARG A 75 11.65 13.74 -2.93
CA ARG A 75 11.64 14.91 -3.83
C ARG A 75 12.86 14.99 -4.73
N GLU A 76 13.96 14.39 -4.32
CA GLU A 76 15.23 14.38 -5.06
C GLU A 76 15.34 13.17 -6.00
N LEU A 77 14.51 12.16 -5.81
CA LEU A 77 14.52 10.94 -6.60
C LEU A 77 13.77 11.14 -7.93
N LYS A 78 14.38 10.65 -9.00
CA LYS A 78 13.66 10.52 -10.28
C LYS A 78 12.57 9.47 -10.10
N THR A 79 11.40 9.70 -10.68
CA THR A 79 10.25 8.80 -10.60
C THR A 79 10.58 7.36 -10.97
N ALA A 80 11.31 7.13 -12.07
CA ALA A 80 11.70 5.79 -12.48
C ALA A 80 12.62 5.09 -11.44
N SER A 81 13.44 5.86 -10.70
CA SER A 81 14.25 5.31 -9.62
C SER A 81 13.41 4.99 -8.40
N LEU A 82 12.46 5.87 -8.06
CA LEU A 82 11.58 5.66 -6.92
C LEU A 82 10.62 4.49 -7.15
N ALA A 83 10.09 4.30 -8.37
CA ALA A 83 9.24 3.17 -8.72
C ALA A 83 9.92 1.80 -8.58
N ARG A 84 11.27 1.74 -8.63
CA ARG A 84 12.03 0.52 -8.33
C ARG A 84 12.21 0.29 -6.83
N GLU A 85 12.15 1.36 -6.03
CA GLU A 85 12.29 1.26 -4.57
C GLU A 85 10.94 1.02 -3.90
N VAL A 86 9.89 1.69 -4.38
CA VAL A 86 8.55 1.67 -3.79
C VAL A 86 7.51 1.27 -4.83
N GLY A 87 6.92 0.10 -4.65
CA GLY A 87 5.74 -0.33 -5.40
C GLY A 87 4.46 0.13 -4.71
N LEU A 88 3.51 0.66 -5.47
CA LEU A 88 2.20 1.08 -4.97
C LEU A 88 1.09 0.27 -5.65
N VAL A 89 0.25 -0.37 -4.85
CA VAL A 89 -0.99 -0.99 -5.30
C VAL A 89 -2.15 -0.09 -4.92
N PHE A 90 -2.95 0.34 -5.91
CA PHE A 90 -4.06 1.25 -5.71
C PHE A 90 -5.30 0.56 -5.15
N GLN A 91 -6.11 1.31 -4.43
CA GLN A 91 -7.41 0.87 -3.92
C GLN A 91 -8.35 0.39 -5.03
N ASP A 92 -8.39 1.10 -6.15
CA ASP A 92 -9.18 0.74 -7.32
C ASP A 92 -8.28 0.14 -8.41
N PRO A 93 -8.29 -1.21 -8.58
CA PRO A 93 -7.46 -1.87 -9.57
C PRO A 93 -7.82 -1.49 -11.01
N ASP A 94 -9.06 -1.06 -11.30
CA ASP A 94 -9.46 -0.64 -12.64
C ASP A 94 -8.72 0.65 -13.09
N THR A 95 -8.17 1.41 -12.17
CA THR A 95 -7.31 2.57 -12.47
C THR A 95 -5.86 2.19 -12.76
N GLN A 96 -5.48 0.96 -12.50
CA GLN A 96 -4.10 0.47 -12.62
C GLN A 96 -3.93 -0.53 -13.77
N LEU A 97 -4.94 -1.38 -14.02
CA LEU A 97 -4.89 -2.45 -15.02
C LEU A 97 -5.30 -1.93 -16.40
N PHE A 98 -4.53 -2.26 -17.45
CA PHE A 98 -4.79 -1.77 -18.81
C PHE A 98 -4.38 -2.73 -19.94
N SER A 99 -3.68 -3.83 -19.63
CA SER A 99 -3.19 -4.78 -20.63
C SER A 99 -4.29 -5.74 -21.11
N PRO A 100 -4.12 -6.37 -22.30
CA PRO A 100 -5.11 -7.30 -22.84
C PRO A 100 -5.26 -8.58 -22.02
N THR A 101 -4.16 -9.08 -21.42
CA THR A 101 -4.13 -10.29 -20.62
C THR A 101 -3.46 -10.05 -19.27
N VAL A 102 -3.70 -10.95 -18.33
CA VAL A 102 -3.06 -10.93 -17.00
C VAL A 102 -1.53 -11.10 -17.12
N GLU A 103 -1.06 -12.00 -17.98
CA GLU A 103 0.37 -12.20 -18.17
C GLU A 103 1.04 -10.96 -18.79
N ASP A 104 0.41 -10.28 -19.75
CA ASP A 104 0.89 -9.03 -20.31
C ASP A 104 0.96 -7.92 -19.25
N GLU A 105 -0.04 -7.85 -18.35
CA GLU A 105 -0.08 -6.88 -17.27
C GLU A 105 1.11 -7.06 -16.31
N ILE A 106 1.41 -8.32 -15.95
CA ILE A 106 2.55 -8.63 -15.07
C ILE A 106 3.88 -8.41 -15.80
N ALA A 107 3.96 -8.74 -17.10
CA ALA A 107 5.17 -8.58 -17.91
C ALA A 107 5.49 -7.11 -18.23
N PHE A 108 4.49 -6.23 -18.26
CA PHE A 108 4.62 -4.84 -18.73
C PHE A 108 5.78 -4.07 -18.08
N ALA A 109 5.88 -4.11 -16.75
CA ALA A 109 6.91 -3.37 -16.05
C ALA A 109 8.32 -3.95 -16.25
N PRO A 110 8.57 -5.27 -16.17
CA PRO A 110 9.83 -5.91 -16.56
C PRO A 110 10.25 -5.63 -18.00
N GLU A 111 9.32 -5.60 -18.95
CA GLU A 111 9.60 -5.26 -20.36
C GLU A 111 10.09 -3.82 -20.51
N ASN A 112 9.43 -2.87 -19.84
CA ASN A 112 9.87 -1.47 -19.82
C ASN A 112 11.24 -1.27 -19.17
N LEU A 113 11.65 -2.20 -18.31
CA LEU A 113 13.01 -2.26 -17.75
C LEU A 113 14.00 -2.96 -18.69
N CYS A 114 13.57 -3.42 -19.86
CA CYS A 114 14.36 -4.15 -20.83
C CYS A 114 15.04 -5.40 -20.22
N LEU A 115 14.34 -6.12 -19.35
CA LEU A 115 14.84 -7.40 -18.83
C LEU A 115 14.88 -8.45 -19.94
N PRO A 116 15.81 -9.44 -19.87
CA PRO A 116 15.84 -10.54 -20.82
C PRO A 116 14.52 -11.33 -20.84
N PRO A 117 14.02 -11.76 -22.03
CA PRO A 117 12.73 -12.45 -22.14
C PRO A 117 12.58 -13.67 -21.22
N GLY A 118 13.65 -14.46 -21.04
CA GLY A 118 13.64 -15.61 -20.12
C GLY A 118 13.40 -15.20 -18.66
N GLN A 119 13.99 -14.10 -18.20
CA GLN A 119 13.77 -13.57 -16.85
C GLN A 119 12.36 -13.02 -16.66
N ILE A 120 11.81 -12.39 -17.72
CA ILE A 120 10.42 -11.91 -17.70
C ILE A 120 9.48 -13.10 -17.52
N ARG A 121 9.65 -14.15 -18.33
CA ARG A 121 8.83 -15.36 -18.26
C ARG A 121 8.88 -16.02 -16.88
N GLU A 122 10.08 -16.28 -16.37
CA GLU A 122 10.28 -16.86 -15.04
C GLU A 122 9.58 -16.02 -13.94
N ARG A 123 9.66 -14.69 -14.04
CA ARG A 123 9.05 -13.78 -13.07
C ARG A 123 7.52 -13.79 -13.16
N VAL A 124 6.96 -13.79 -14.36
CA VAL A 124 5.51 -13.88 -14.59
C VAL A 124 4.98 -15.19 -14.03
N ASP A 125 5.58 -16.33 -14.43
CA ASP A 125 5.17 -17.66 -13.97
C ASP A 125 5.22 -17.75 -12.43
N TYR A 126 6.33 -17.29 -11.83
CA TYR A 126 6.49 -17.25 -10.37
C TYR A 126 5.39 -16.42 -9.67
N LEU A 127 5.04 -15.24 -10.18
CA LEU A 127 4.03 -14.37 -9.56
C LEU A 127 2.61 -14.91 -9.73
N LEU A 128 2.31 -15.50 -10.88
CA LEU A 128 1.05 -16.19 -11.12
C LEU A 128 0.84 -17.33 -10.11
N ASP A 129 1.87 -18.12 -9.87
CA ASP A 129 1.84 -19.22 -8.91
C ASP A 129 1.78 -18.71 -7.46
N LEU A 130 2.61 -17.72 -7.11
CA LEU A 130 2.66 -17.14 -5.76
C LEU A 130 1.28 -16.62 -5.32
N LEU A 131 0.60 -15.93 -6.23
CA LEU A 131 -0.72 -15.33 -5.97
C LEU A 131 -1.88 -16.30 -6.24
N GLY A 132 -1.60 -17.49 -6.80
CA GLY A 132 -2.60 -18.51 -7.11
C GLY A 132 -3.57 -18.08 -8.20
N ILE A 133 -3.10 -17.31 -9.17
CA ILE A 133 -3.87 -16.80 -10.31
C ILE A 133 -3.39 -17.37 -11.65
N ALA A 134 -2.63 -18.47 -11.65
CA ALA A 134 -2.08 -19.07 -12.87
C ALA A 134 -3.17 -19.42 -13.91
N ALA A 135 -4.36 -19.84 -13.46
CA ALA A 135 -5.49 -20.13 -14.35
C ALA A 135 -6.04 -18.88 -15.08
N LEU A 136 -5.65 -17.68 -14.64
CA LEU A 136 -6.10 -16.41 -15.21
C LEU A 136 -5.10 -15.80 -16.19
N ALA A 137 -3.95 -16.43 -16.45
CA ALA A 137 -2.84 -15.86 -17.24
C ALA A 137 -3.30 -15.24 -18.58
N GLU A 138 -4.12 -15.98 -19.34
CA GLU A 138 -4.64 -15.53 -20.64
C GLU A 138 -5.96 -14.73 -20.54
N ALA A 139 -6.51 -14.55 -19.33
CA ALA A 139 -7.76 -13.83 -19.14
C ALA A 139 -7.57 -12.31 -19.31
N ASN A 140 -8.62 -11.65 -19.79
CA ASN A 140 -8.63 -10.20 -19.84
C ASN A 140 -8.94 -9.64 -18.43
N PRO A 141 -8.07 -8.75 -17.86
CA PRO A 141 -8.25 -8.20 -16.53
C PRO A 141 -9.61 -7.52 -16.30
N TYR A 142 -10.18 -6.90 -17.32
CA TYR A 142 -11.49 -6.24 -17.20
C TYR A 142 -12.65 -7.19 -16.90
N ASN A 143 -12.51 -8.47 -17.22
CA ASN A 143 -13.55 -9.49 -17.02
C ASN A 143 -13.43 -10.22 -15.67
N LEU A 144 -12.42 -9.87 -14.86
CA LEU A 144 -12.15 -10.51 -13.58
C LEU A 144 -13.03 -9.91 -12.47
N SER A 145 -13.25 -10.69 -11.41
CA SER A 145 -13.84 -10.19 -10.16
C SER A 145 -12.94 -9.15 -9.49
N GLY A 146 -13.49 -8.31 -8.60
CA GLY A 146 -12.72 -7.30 -7.90
C GLY A 146 -11.54 -7.89 -7.10
N GLY A 147 -11.74 -9.05 -6.47
CA GLY A 147 -10.67 -9.75 -5.76
C GLY A 147 -9.56 -10.25 -6.68
N GLU A 148 -9.91 -10.84 -7.83
CA GLU A 148 -8.94 -11.29 -8.83
C GLU A 148 -8.16 -10.09 -9.41
N LYS A 149 -8.84 -8.99 -9.73
CA LYS A 149 -8.19 -7.75 -10.19
C LYS A 149 -7.17 -7.23 -9.17
N SER A 150 -7.51 -7.25 -7.88
CA SER A 150 -6.61 -6.84 -6.81
C SER A 150 -5.35 -7.71 -6.74
N LEU A 151 -5.49 -9.03 -6.94
CA LEU A 151 -4.34 -9.94 -6.99
C LEU A 151 -3.47 -9.70 -8.25
N VAL A 152 -4.09 -9.43 -9.40
CA VAL A 152 -3.36 -9.07 -10.64
C VAL A 152 -2.61 -7.75 -10.47
N ALA A 153 -3.23 -6.72 -9.89
CA ALA A 153 -2.56 -5.45 -9.61
C ALA A 153 -1.37 -5.63 -8.66
N LEU A 154 -1.52 -6.47 -7.63
CA LEU A 154 -0.43 -6.83 -6.72
C LEU A 154 0.70 -7.56 -7.47
N ALA A 155 0.37 -8.52 -8.37
CA ALA A 155 1.36 -9.21 -9.20
C ALA A 155 2.15 -8.24 -10.08
N ALA A 156 1.46 -7.34 -10.78
CA ALA A 156 2.07 -6.35 -11.66
C ALA A 156 3.06 -5.44 -10.91
N VAL A 157 2.72 -5.02 -9.69
CA VAL A 157 3.63 -4.22 -8.85
C VAL A 157 4.82 -5.05 -8.37
N LEU A 158 4.59 -6.30 -7.94
CA LEU A 158 5.66 -7.21 -7.49
C LEU A 158 6.62 -7.59 -8.62
N ALA A 159 6.18 -7.50 -9.88
CA ALA A 159 7.02 -7.75 -11.05
C ALA A 159 8.20 -6.77 -11.17
N LEU A 160 8.11 -5.58 -10.58
CA LEU A 160 9.23 -4.63 -10.45
C LEU A 160 10.22 -5.02 -9.36
N ASP A 161 9.88 -5.97 -8.50
CA ASP A 161 10.66 -6.41 -7.33
C ASP A 161 11.04 -5.26 -6.37
N PRO A 162 10.09 -4.38 -5.97
CA PRO A 162 10.39 -3.22 -5.14
C PRO A 162 10.85 -3.64 -3.74
N HIS A 163 11.70 -2.82 -3.10
CA HIS A 163 12.15 -3.05 -1.72
C HIS A 163 11.05 -2.72 -0.69
N ILE A 164 10.20 -1.75 -1.01
CA ILE A 164 9.10 -1.29 -0.17
C ILE A 164 7.80 -1.47 -0.96
N LEU A 165 6.81 -2.07 -0.32
CA LEU A 165 5.49 -2.27 -0.89
C LEU A 165 4.49 -1.40 -0.12
N VAL A 166 3.75 -0.56 -0.82
CA VAL A 166 2.63 0.23 -0.30
C VAL A 166 1.35 -0.32 -0.90
N ILE A 167 0.41 -0.72 -0.05
CA ILE A 167 -0.85 -1.38 -0.45
C ILE A 167 -2.01 -0.56 0.09
N ASP A 168 -2.87 -0.06 -0.79
CA ASP A 168 -4.04 0.73 -0.41
C ASP A 168 -5.32 -0.10 -0.61
N GLU A 169 -5.90 -0.61 0.49
CA GLU A 169 -7.19 -1.32 0.58
C GLU A 169 -7.38 -2.52 -0.38
N VAL A 170 -6.32 -3.33 -0.59
CA VAL A 170 -6.35 -4.49 -1.51
C VAL A 170 -7.15 -5.66 -0.95
N MET A 171 -7.26 -5.78 0.38
CA MET A 171 -7.95 -6.92 1.01
C MET A 171 -9.47 -6.75 1.10
N SER A 172 -9.97 -5.53 0.95
CA SER A 172 -11.41 -5.23 1.06
C SER A 172 -12.30 -6.05 0.11
N PRO A 173 -11.95 -6.27 -1.18
CA PRO A 173 -12.80 -7.04 -2.11
C PRO A 173 -12.61 -8.55 -2.00
N LEU A 174 -11.70 -9.03 -1.13
CA LEU A 174 -11.37 -10.44 -1.01
C LEU A 174 -12.29 -11.16 -0.01
N ASP A 175 -12.59 -12.41 -0.30
CA ASP A 175 -13.20 -13.33 0.64
C ASP A 175 -12.22 -13.70 1.80
N PRO A 176 -12.68 -14.33 2.88
CA PRO A 176 -11.84 -14.66 4.02
C PRO A 176 -10.61 -15.51 3.67
N ASP A 177 -10.71 -16.41 2.70
CA ASP A 177 -9.59 -17.26 2.30
C ASP A 177 -8.61 -16.50 1.41
N GLY A 178 -9.09 -15.58 0.57
CA GLY A 178 -8.28 -14.63 -0.18
C GLY A 178 -7.49 -13.70 0.75
N LYS A 179 -8.13 -13.15 1.80
CA LYS A 179 -7.46 -12.34 2.82
C LYS A 179 -6.32 -13.10 3.50
N LYS A 180 -6.58 -14.34 3.96
CA LYS A 180 -5.54 -15.20 4.57
C LYS A 180 -4.39 -15.48 3.60
N ARG A 181 -4.70 -15.71 2.31
CA ARG A 181 -3.67 -15.91 1.28
C ARG A 181 -2.79 -14.68 1.13
N VAL A 182 -3.37 -13.48 1.02
CA VAL A 182 -2.62 -12.22 0.91
C VAL A 182 -1.74 -12.03 2.14
N VAL A 183 -2.25 -12.20 3.37
CA VAL A 183 -1.46 -12.13 4.61
C VAL A 183 -0.26 -13.07 4.55
N SER A 184 -0.47 -14.34 4.15
CA SER A 184 0.65 -15.31 4.00
C SER A 184 1.69 -14.87 2.97
N ILE A 185 1.25 -14.23 1.88
CA ILE A 185 2.14 -13.70 0.84
C ILE A 185 2.94 -12.51 1.39
N LEU A 186 2.29 -11.57 2.08
CA LEU A 186 2.97 -10.43 2.69
C LEU A 186 4.02 -10.86 3.71
N ASP A 187 3.73 -11.88 4.52
CA ASP A 187 4.73 -12.47 5.41
C ASP A 187 5.93 -13.07 4.65
N LYS A 188 5.69 -13.84 3.58
CA LYS A 188 6.76 -14.36 2.72
C LYS A 188 7.62 -13.23 2.13
N LEU A 189 6.99 -12.15 1.66
CA LEU A 189 7.69 -10.99 1.11
C LEU A 189 8.52 -10.27 2.19
N ARG A 190 8.00 -10.14 3.42
CA ARG A 190 8.73 -9.63 4.57
C ARG A 190 9.96 -10.47 4.88
N PHE A 191 9.83 -11.81 4.94
CA PHE A 191 10.96 -12.71 5.15
C PHE A 191 11.97 -12.66 3.99
N ALA A 192 11.52 -12.40 2.75
CA ALA A 192 12.38 -12.16 1.59
C ALA A 192 13.09 -10.79 1.63
N GLY A 193 12.83 -9.96 2.64
CA GLY A 193 13.56 -8.71 2.86
C GLY A 193 12.78 -7.43 2.55
N LYS A 194 11.53 -7.53 2.12
CA LYS A 194 10.71 -6.35 1.80
C LYS A 194 10.12 -5.70 3.06
N SER A 195 9.96 -4.38 3.02
CA SER A 195 9.22 -3.60 4.01
C SER A 195 7.85 -3.26 3.44
N ILE A 196 6.80 -3.27 4.27
CA ILE A 196 5.43 -3.18 3.77
C ILE A 196 4.67 -2.11 4.56
N ILE A 197 3.97 -1.24 3.85
CA ILE A 197 2.95 -0.35 4.40
C ILE A 197 1.61 -0.82 3.84
N ILE A 198 0.68 -1.19 4.70
CA ILE A 198 -0.65 -1.62 4.30
C ILE A 198 -1.70 -0.69 4.89
N VAL A 199 -2.58 -0.20 4.04
CA VAL A 199 -3.73 0.62 4.43
C VAL A 199 -4.97 -0.25 4.38
N GLU A 200 -5.69 -0.33 5.49
CA GLU A 200 -6.97 -1.03 5.58
C GLU A 200 -7.87 -0.33 6.61
N HIS A 201 -9.18 -0.45 6.42
CA HIS A 201 -10.15 0.09 7.36
C HIS A 201 -10.64 -0.96 8.37
N ASP A 202 -10.51 -2.24 8.04
CA ASP A 202 -10.86 -3.37 8.90
C ASP A 202 -9.72 -3.68 9.88
N LEU A 203 -10.01 -3.58 11.19
CA LEU A 203 -9.02 -3.83 12.24
C LEU A 203 -8.55 -5.30 12.28
N GLU A 204 -9.42 -6.25 11.90
CA GLU A 204 -9.03 -7.66 11.82
C GLU A 204 -8.03 -7.88 10.68
N ALA A 205 -8.23 -7.18 9.56
CA ALA A 205 -7.36 -7.25 8.40
C ALA A 205 -5.94 -6.70 8.65
N VAL A 206 -5.73 -5.88 9.68
CA VAL A 206 -4.41 -5.31 10.02
C VAL A 206 -3.77 -5.94 11.26
N ALA A 207 -4.44 -6.89 11.92
CA ALA A 207 -3.98 -7.47 13.18
C ALA A 207 -2.62 -8.22 13.08
N PHE A 208 -2.24 -8.64 11.87
CA PHE A 208 -0.97 -9.32 11.61
C PHE A 208 0.24 -8.36 11.48
N ALA A 209 0.00 -7.05 11.34
CA ALA A 209 1.08 -6.06 11.19
C ALA A 209 1.87 -5.88 12.50
N ASP A 210 3.16 -5.56 12.38
CA ASP A 210 4.02 -5.34 13.54
C ASP A 210 3.62 -4.09 14.32
N ARG A 211 3.36 -2.99 13.59
CA ARG A 211 2.88 -1.72 14.15
C ARG A 211 1.68 -1.20 13.37
N LEU A 212 0.85 -0.44 14.08
CA LEU A 212 -0.34 0.19 13.53
C LEU A 212 -0.27 1.70 13.74
N MET A 213 -0.58 2.46 12.70
CA MET A 213 -0.84 3.89 12.78
C MET A 213 -2.34 4.14 12.63
N VAL A 214 -2.92 4.84 13.58
CA VAL A 214 -4.28 5.35 13.48
C VAL A 214 -4.21 6.78 12.97
N LEU A 215 -4.71 7.00 11.76
CA LEU A 215 -4.79 8.32 11.13
C LEU A 215 -6.16 8.93 11.39
N ASN A 216 -6.18 10.16 11.91
CA ASN A 216 -7.42 10.91 12.14
C ASN A 216 -7.24 12.37 11.69
N ASN A 217 -8.12 12.83 10.78
CA ASN A 217 -8.11 14.19 10.25
C ASN A 217 -6.70 14.66 9.81
N GLY A 218 -5.99 13.81 9.07
CA GLY A 218 -4.67 14.11 8.55
C GLY A 218 -3.54 14.08 9.58
N LYS A 219 -3.79 13.63 10.81
CA LYS A 219 -2.79 13.51 11.88
C LYS A 219 -2.61 12.07 12.32
N SER A 220 -1.40 11.70 12.73
CA SER A 220 -1.16 10.44 13.44
C SER A 220 -1.71 10.59 14.86
N ALA A 221 -2.90 10.00 15.11
CA ALA A 221 -3.50 10.00 16.44
C ALA A 221 -2.74 9.08 17.39
N ARG A 222 -2.24 7.95 16.86
CA ARG A 222 -1.39 7.00 17.59
C ARG A 222 -0.58 6.16 16.62
N PHE A 223 0.65 5.83 17.00
CA PHE A 223 1.52 4.90 16.29
C PHE A 223 2.29 4.05 17.29
N ASP A 224 1.97 2.77 17.41
CA ASP A 224 2.57 1.82 18.35
C ASP A 224 2.46 0.39 17.80
N ARG A 225 2.88 -0.61 18.58
CA ARG A 225 2.65 -2.03 18.27
C ARG A 225 1.17 -2.29 18.06
N THR A 226 0.85 -3.07 17.03
CA THR A 226 -0.54 -3.36 16.66
C THR A 226 -1.34 -3.93 17.83
N GLU A 227 -0.77 -4.91 18.55
CA GLU A 227 -1.41 -5.52 19.72
C GLU A 227 -1.82 -4.53 20.80
N LYS A 228 -0.99 -3.49 21.05
CA LYS A 228 -1.30 -2.47 22.07
C LYS A 228 -2.42 -1.53 21.64
N ILE A 229 -2.47 -1.18 20.35
CA ILE A 229 -3.54 -0.31 19.84
C ILE A 229 -4.85 -1.09 19.81
N LEU A 230 -4.85 -2.33 19.34
CA LEU A 230 -6.05 -3.16 19.26
C LEU A 230 -6.61 -3.54 20.65
N ALA A 231 -5.76 -3.60 21.68
CA ALA A 231 -6.20 -3.84 23.06
C ALA A 231 -6.89 -2.61 23.71
N ASP A 232 -6.66 -1.40 23.19
CA ASP A 232 -7.20 -0.14 23.73
C ASP A 232 -8.55 0.20 23.09
N ARG A 233 -9.60 -0.49 23.55
CA ARG A 233 -10.96 -0.32 23.01
C ARG A 233 -11.50 1.09 23.18
N ASP A 234 -11.18 1.76 24.29
CA ASP A 234 -11.64 3.14 24.56
C ASP A 234 -11.04 4.12 23.52
N PHE A 235 -9.74 3.96 23.22
CA PHE A 235 -9.09 4.75 22.17
C PHE A 235 -9.71 4.47 20.80
N LEU A 236 -9.95 3.20 20.45
CA LEU A 236 -10.53 2.83 19.15
C LEU A 236 -11.97 3.34 19.02
N ALA A 237 -12.77 3.31 20.09
CA ALA A 237 -14.10 3.89 20.12
C ALA A 237 -14.06 5.41 19.91
N ALA A 238 -13.17 6.10 20.64
CA ALA A 238 -12.97 7.55 20.49
C ALA A 238 -12.47 7.95 19.09
N ALA A 239 -11.73 7.05 18.42
CA ALA A 239 -11.30 7.23 17.03
C ALA A 239 -12.38 6.87 15.99
N GLY A 240 -13.53 6.36 16.40
CA GLY A 240 -14.64 5.93 15.53
C GLY A 240 -14.34 4.65 14.74
N LEU A 241 -13.42 3.80 15.25
CA LEU A 241 -12.96 2.58 14.56
C LEU A 241 -13.60 1.30 15.12
N LEU A 242 -14.38 1.39 16.20
CA LEU A 242 -15.22 0.29 16.66
C LEU A 242 -16.62 0.47 16.08
N TYR A 243 -17.12 -0.58 15.45
CA TYR A 243 -18.52 -0.68 15.08
C TYR A 243 -19.24 -1.48 16.16
N ASP A 244 -20.40 -1.08 16.58
CA ASP A 244 -21.28 -1.92 17.40
C ASP A 244 -21.77 -3.08 16.54
N ASP A 245 -22.07 -4.24 17.16
CA ASP A 245 -22.56 -5.46 16.50
C ASP A 245 -23.81 -5.24 15.62
N GLU A 246 -24.42 -4.06 15.67
CA GLU A 246 -25.57 -3.64 14.85
C GLU A 246 -25.19 -2.77 13.63
N GLY A 247 -23.90 -2.53 13.35
CA GLY A 247 -23.43 -1.80 12.16
C GLY A 247 -23.74 -0.30 12.14
N LEU A 248 -24.15 0.28 13.27
CA LEU A 248 -24.43 1.70 13.42
C LEU A 248 -23.22 2.41 14.06
N ASN A 249 -22.75 3.44 13.38
CA ASN A 249 -21.70 4.33 13.90
C ASN A 249 -22.29 5.15 15.06
N THR A 250 -21.89 4.86 16.30
CA THR A 250 -22.25 5.67 17.47
C THR A 250 -21.30 6.84 17.59
N GLY A 251 -21.60 7.92 16.91
CA GLY A 251 -20.84 9.18 16.98
C GLY A 251 -21.73 10.38 16.93
#